data_ff2e3082c95cf796143be44d5c0c206c
#
_entry.id   ff2e3082c95cf796143be44d5c0c206c
#
_cell.length_a   1.000
_cell.length_b   1.000
_cell.length_c   1.000
_cell.angle_alpha   90.00
_cell.angle_beta   90.00
_cell.angle_gamma   90.00
#
_symmetry.space_group_name_H-M   'P 1'
#
loop_
_entity.id
_entity.type
_entity.pdbx_description
1 polymer ?
#
loop_
_entity_poly.entity_id
_entity_poly.type
_entity_poly.pdbx_seq_one_letter_code
_entity_poly.pdbx_strand_id
1 'polypeptide(L)'
;QGITVEASDFVQELAGEGMVGMTDGQQVLVGNRRLMERYAVQGYPTEAAEYGTEVLVAEGNTYLGRIIIADEARPDSAEAIADLNGQDIKTVMLTGDAEASANYIAKETGVSAVRAQLLPQDKLSVVQDIRSEYGPTMFVGDGINDAPVLAGADVGGAMGSGADAAIEAADVVFMRPSLTAIAHI
;
A
#
# COMPACT_ATOMS: atom_id res chain seq x y z
N GLN A 1 -21.04 -16.19 -2.24
CA GLN A 1 -21.14 -17.34 -3.11
C GLN A 1 -20.18 -18.38 -2.57
N GLY A 2 -20.74 -19.54 -2.08
CA GLY A 2 -19.93 -20.63 -1.54
C GLY A 2 -19.22 -21.36 -2.67
N ILE A 3 -17.93 -21.09 -2.83
CA ILE A 3 -17.06 -21.88 -3.69
C ILE A 3 -16.57 -23.04 -2.82
N THR A 4 -16.82 -24.29 -3.25
CA THR A 4 -16.22 -25.47 -2.64
C THR A 4 -14.79 -25.56 -3.12
N VAL A 5 -13.84 -25.49 -2.20
CA VAL A 5 -12.41 -25.62 -2.50
C VAL A 5 -12.03 -27.07 -2.32
N GLU A 6 -11.59 -27.73 -3.39
CA GLU A 6 -11.00 -29.07 -3.32
C GLU A 6 -9.54 -28.99 -2.89
N ALA A 7 -9.10 -29.96 -2.09
CA ALA A 7 -7.72 -30.01 -1.65
C ALA A 7 -6.81 -30.41 -2.83
N SER A 8 -5.66 -29.75 -2.96
CA SER A 8 -4.64 -30.13 -3.92
C SER A 8 -3.99 -31.46 -3.51
N ASP A 9 -3.77 -32.36 -4.46
CA ASP A 9 -3.11 -33.65 -4.23
C ASP A 9 -1.62 -33.49 -3.84
N PHE A 10 -1.01 -32.41 -4.32
CA PHE A 10 0.41 -32.10 -4.10
C PHE A 10 0.61 -30.59 -4.24
N VAL A 11 1.45 -30.01 -3.39
CA VAL A 11 1.92 -28.61 -3.51
C VAL A 11 3.40 -28.54 -3.22
N GLN A 12 4.15 -27.91 -4.11
CA GLN A 12 5.57 -27.60 -3.96
C GLN A 12 5.81 -26.11 -4.07
N GLU A 13 6.47 -25.52 -3.09
CA GLU A 13 6.97 -24.16 -3.18
C GLU A 13 8.30 -24.10 -3.91
N LEU A 14 8.43 -23.17 -4.86
CA LEU A 14 9.67 -22.82 -5.54
C LEU A 14 10.10 -21.43 -5.05
N ALA A 15 11.14 -21.39 -4.24
CA ALA A 15 11.59 -20.18 -3.56
C ALA A 15 11.83 -19.03 -4.55
N GLY A 16 11.17 -17.88 -4.32
CA GLY A 16 11.28 -16.70 -5.15
C GLY A 16 10.56 -16.76 -6.51
N GLU A 17 9.79 -17.84 -6.79
CA GLU A 17 9.06 -18.00 -8.04
C GLU A 17 7.54 -18.20 -7.79
N GLY A 18 7.17 -19.02 -6.81
CA GLY A 18 5.77 -19.30 -6.50
C GLY A 18 5.52 -20.75 -6.10
N MET A 19 4.35 -21.27 -6.42
CA MET A 19 3.90 -22.62 -6.06
C MET A 19 3.46 -23.41 -7.30
N VAL A 20 3.71 -24.71 -7.26
CA VAL A 20 3.25 -25.69 -8.23
C VAL A 20 2.39 -26.71 -7.50
N GLY A 21 1.18 -26.94 -7.95
CA GLY A 21 0.26 -27.91 -7.39
C GLY A 21 -0.24 -28.91 -8.43
N MET A 22 -0.87 -29.97 -7.96
CA MET A 22 -1.63 -30.91 -8.78
C MET A 22 -3.05 -30.95 -8.23
N THR A 23 -4.02 -30.77 -9.11
CA THR A 23 -5.45 -30.85 -8.80
C THR A 23 -6.14 -31.60 -9.92
N ASP A 24 -6.85 -32.68 -9.62
CA ASP A 24 -7.53 -33.53 -10.62
C ASP A 24 -6.63 -34.04 -11.74
N GLY A 25 -5.36 -34.33 -11.42
CA GLY A 25 -4.36 -34.77 -12.39
C GLY A 25 -3.83 -33.66 -13.31
N GLN A 26 -4.21 -32.41 -13.08
CA GLN A 26 -3.71 -31.25 -13.81
C GLN A 26 -2.72 -30.46 -12.97
N GLN A 27 -1.66 -29.97 -13.61
CA GLN A 27 -0.68 -29.12 -12.95
C GLN A 27 -1.20 -27.69 -12.89
N VAL A 28 -1.23 -27.10 -11.69
CA VAL A 28 -1.59 -25.71 -11.47
C VAL A 28 -0.35 -24.94 -11.02
N LEU A 29 -0.10 -23.81 -11.65
CA LEU A 29 1.02 -22.91 -11.38
C LEU A 29 0.48 -21.59 -10.82
N VAL A 30 1.03 -21.14 -9.69
CA VAL A 30 0.65 -19.87 -9.05
C VAL A 30 1.94 -19.15 -8.66
N GLY A 31 2.29 -18.07 -9.32
CA GLY A 31 3.53 -17.37 -9.02
C GLY A 31 3.85 -16.23 -9.97
N ASN A 32 5.13 -15.84 -9.96
CA ASN A 32 5.60 -14.72 -10.78
C ASN A 32 5.96 -15.14 -12.22
N ARG A 33 6.45 -14.18 -13.00
CA ARG A 33 6.83 -14.38 -14.41
C ARG A 33 7.92 -15.43 -14.60
N ARG A 34 8.86 -15.55 -13.63
CA ARG A 34 9.92 -16.56 -13.69
C ARG A 34 9.35 -17.97 -13.63
N LEU A 35 8.30 -18.17 -12.82
CA LEU A 35 7.59 -19.45 -12.78
C LEU A 35 6.93 -19.74 -14.12
N MET A 36 6.25 -18.76 -14.74
CA MET A 36 5.61 -18.93 -16.06
C MET A 36 6.63 -19.27 -17.14
N GLU A 37 7.77 -18.59 -17.16
CA GLU A 37 8.88 -18.88 -18.09
C GLU A 37 9.46 -20.29 -17.90
N ARG A 38 9.69 -20.69 -16.64
CA ARG A 38 10.23 -22.03 -16.30
C ARG A 38 9.35 -23.16 -16.84
N TYR A 39 8.04 -22.98 -16.79
CA TYR A 39 7.06 -23.98 -17.24
C TYR A 39 6.54 -23.73 -18.66
N ALA A 40 7.16 -22.82 -19.40
CA ALA A 40 6.80 -22.47 -20.78
C ALA A 40 5.32 -22.13 -20.97
N VAL A 41 4.73 -21.45 -19.98
CA VAL A 41 3.35 -20.99 -20.05
C VAL A 41 3.18 -20.00 -21.20
N GLN A 42 2.09 -20.11 -21.95
CA GLN A 42 1.80 -19.28 -23.10
C GLN A 42 0.60 -18.35 -22.81
N GLY A 43 0.61 -17.17 -23.44
CA GLY A 43 -0.54 -16.27 -23.46
C GLY A 43 -0.66 -15.32 -22.27
N TYR A 44 0.28 -15.30 -21.32
CA TYR A 44 0.25 -14.29 -20.24
C TYR A 44 0.73 -12.92 -20.75
N PRO A 45 0.26 -11.82 -20.14
CA PRO A 45 0.62 -10.47 -20.56
C PRO A 45 2.13 -10.22 -20.51
N THR A 46 2.68 -9.58 -21.54
CA THR A 46 4.09 -9.18 -21.60
C THR A 46 4.41 -8.06 -20.62
N GLU A 47 3.44 -7.18 -20.37
CA GLU A 47 3.56 -6.07 -19.45
C GLU A 47 3.19 -6.51 -18.01
N ALA A 48 4.01 -6.12 -17.06
CA ALA A 48 3.71 -6.30 -15.64
C ALA A 48 2.51 -5.42 -15.23
N ALA A 49 1.90 -5.75 -14.10
CA ALA A 49 0.89 -4.89 -13.51
C ALA A 49 1.49 -3.51 -13.18
N GLU A 50 0.71 -2.45 -13.38
CA GLU A 50 1.16 -1.08 -13.12
C GLU A 50 1.46 -0.84 -11.63
N TYR A 51 0.81 -1.59 -10.74
CA TYR A 51 0.95 -1.47 -9.29
C TYR A 51 0.69 -2.81 -8.59
N GLY A 52 1.09 -2.92 -7.33
CA GLY A 52 0.89 -4.11 -6.50
C GLY A 52 1.80 -5.29 -6.86
N THR A 53 1.53 -6.43 -6.23
CA THR A 53 2.22 -7.70 -6.49
C THR A 53 1.38 -8.51 -7.47
N GLU A 54 1.93 -8.77 -8.66
CA GLU A 54 1.30 -9.61 -9.67
C GLU A 54 1.57 -11.08 -9.37
N VAL A 55 0.49 -11.86 -9.29
CA VAL A 55 0.53 -13.33 -9.19
C VAL A 55 -0.18 -13.90 -10.41
N LEU A 56 0.57 -14.61 -11.25
CA LEU A 56 0.05 -15.26 -12.45
C LEU A 56 -0.42 -16.68 -12.11
N VAL A 57 -1.52 -17.09 -12.72
CA VAL A 57 -2.12 -18.42 -12.55
C VAL A 57 -2.18 -19.11 -13.91
N ALA A 58 -1.74 -20.36 -13.95
CA ALA A 58 -1.79 -21.19 -15.14
C ALA A 58 -2.13 -22.63 -14.81
N GLU A 59 -2.70 -23.33 -15.79
CA GLU A 59 -2.95 -24.77 -15.78
C GLU A 59 -2.13 -25.41 -16.90
N GLY A 60 -1.22 -26.32 -16.51
CA GLY A 60 -0.19 -26.83 -17.44
C GLY A 60 0.62 -25.66 -18.02
N ASN A 61 0.57 -25.50 -19.34
CA ASN A 61 1.22 -24.40 -20.05
C ASN A 61 0.26 -23.29 -20.52
N THR A 62 -1.00 -23.32 -20.05
CA THR A 62 -2.04 -22.35 -20.45
C THR A 62 -2.25 -21.32 -19.35
N TYR A 63 -2.08 -20.06 -19.68
CA TYR A 63 -2.40 -18.95 -18.77
C TYR A 63 -3.90 -18.86 -18.51
N LEU A 64 -4.30 -18.79 -17.24
CA LEU A 64 -5.68 -18.64 -16.81
C LEU A 64 -6.05 -17.22 -16.42
N GLY A 65 -5.12 -16.49 -15.77
CA GLY A 65 -5.38 -15.15 -15.29
C GLY A 65 -4.29 -14.63 -14.37
N ARG A 66 -4.47 -13.41 -13.90
CA ARG A 66 -3.59 -12.80 -12.86
C ARG A 66 -4.41 -12.27 -11.69
N ILE A 67 -3.79 -12.33 -10.53
CA ILE A 67 -4.27 -11.73 -9.30
C ILE A 67 -3.32 -10.59 -8.97
N ILE A 68 -3.85 -9.40 -8.70
CA ILE A 68 -3.08 -8.27 -8.22
C ILE A 68 -3.34 -8.13 -6.72
N ILE A 69 -2.29 -8.19 -5.94
CA ILE A 69 -2.33 -7.96 -4.50
C ILE A 69 -1.76 -6.56 -4.27
N ALA A 70 -2.61 -5.65 -3.81
CA ALA A 70 -2.24 -4.27 -3.55
C ALA A 70 -2.98 -3.77 -2.31
N ASP A 71 -2.39 -2.80 -1.64
CA ASP A 71 -3.09 -2.06 -0.60
C ASP A 71 -4.17 -1.17 -1.25
N GLU A 72 -5.27 -1.01 -0.53
CA GLU A 72 -6.36 -0.13 -0.92
C GLU A 72 -6.39 1.10 -0.01
N ALA A 73 -6.72 2.25 -0.59
CA ALA A 73 -7.01 3.44 0.20
C ALA A 73 -8.26 3.20 1.07
N ARG A 74 -8.29 3.79 2.25
CA ARG A 74 -9.50 3.75 3.09
C ARG A 74 -10.66 4.41 2.34
N PRO A 75 -11.90 3.91 2.49
CA PRO A 75 -13.05 4.43 1.74
C PRO A 75 -13.31 5.94 1.92
N ASP A 76 -12.91 6.50 3.07
CA ASP A 76 -13.08 7.92 3.41
C ASP A 76 -11.88 8.80 3.00
N SER A 77 -10.81 8.21 2.47
CA SER A 77 -9.57 8.94 2.15
C SER A 77 -9.78 10.01 1.08
N ALA A 78 -10.45 9.67 -0.01
CA ALA A 78 -10.66 10.60 -1.12
C ALA A 78 -11.52 11.81 -0.70
N GLU A 79 -12.57 11.59 0.11
CA GLU A 79 -13.42 12.65 0.66
C GLU A 79 -12.61 13.58 1.58
N ALA A 80 -11.88 13.01 2.54
CA ALA A 80 -11.06 13.77 3.48
C ALA A 80 -9.98 14.61 2.78
N ILE A 81 -9.32 14.06 1.77
CA ILE A 81 -8.31 14.76 0.99
C ILE A 81 -8.94 15.87 0.14
N ALA A 82 -10.10 15.62 -0.45
CA ALA A 82 -10.82 16.65 -1.20
C ALA A 82 -11.24 17.84 -0.31
N ASP A 83 -11.71 17.57 0.91
CA ASP A 83 -12.08 18.58 1.89
C ASP A 83 -10.88 19.44 2.31
N LEU A 84 -9.73 18.79 2.59
CA LEU A 84 -8.49 19.50 2.93
C LEU A 84 -8.00 20.38 1.76
N ASN A 85 -7.95 19.81 0.55
CA ASN A 85 -7.55 20.53 -0.65
C ASN A 85 -8.51 21.71 -0.94
N GLY A 86 -9.81 21.56 -0.65
CA GLY A 86 -10.82 22.61 -0.77
C GLY A 86 -10.64 23.77 0.22
N GLN A 87 -9.88 23.54 1.30
CA GLN A 87 -9.48 24.55 2.29
C GLN A 87 -8.10 25.16 2.01
N ASP A 88 -7.55 24.98 0.80
CA ASP A 88 -6.20 25.39 0.40
C ASP A 88 -5.06 24.72 1.20
N ILE A 89 -5.35 23.58 1.85
CA ILE A 89 -4.35 22.78 2.56
C ILE A 89 -3.67 21.82 1.59
N LYS A 90 -2.35 21.91 1.46
CA LYS A 90 -1.56 20.96 0.67
C LYS A 90 -1.46 19.62 1.38
N THR A 91 -1.88 18.57 0.68
CA THR A 91 -1.80 17.19 1.20
C THR A 91 -0.63 16.46 0.55
N VAL A 92 0.23 15.85 1.37
CA VAL A 92 1.42 15.11 0.90
C VAL A 92 1.42 13.72 1.53
N MET A 93 1.49 12.69 0.70
CA MET A 93 1.62 11.31 1.17
C MET A 93 3.10 10.93 1.30
N LEU A 94 3.49 10.42 2.47
CA LEU A 94 4.82 9.88 2.74
C LEU A 94 4.72 8.37 2.95
N THR A 95 5.41 7.58 2.11
CA THR A 95 5.35 6.13 2.19
C THR A 95 6.69 5.47 1.91
N GLY A 96 6.91 4.30 2.51
CA GLY A 96 8.03 3.40 2.19
C GLY A 96 7.80 2.55 0.94
N ASP A 97 6.59 2.55 0.40
CA ASP A 97 6.20 1.72 -0.74
C ASP A 97 6.90 2.14 -2.03
N ALA A 98 6.88 1.22 -3.00
CA ALA A 98 7.36 1.49 -4.35
C ALA A 98 6.57 2.63 -5.01
N GLU A 99 7.25 3.42 -5.82
CA GLU A 99 6.68 4.61 -6.48
C GLU A 99 5.40 4.32 -7.27
N ALA A 100 5.34 3.16 -7.94
CA ALA A 100 4.15 2.75 -8.70
C ALA A 100 2.91 2.57 -7.81
N SER A 101 3.06 1.88 -6.66
CA SER A 101 1.98 1.68 -5.69
C SER A 101 1.57 3.00 -5.04
N ALA A 102 2.55 3.82 -4.67
CA ALA A 102 2.32 5.13 -4.08
C ALA A 102 1.56 6.07 -5.03
N ASN A 103 1.94 6.10 -6.31
CA ASN A 103 1.26 6.90 -7.33
C ASN A 103 -0.16 6.40 -7.62
N TYR A 104 -0.38 5.08 -7.56
CA TYR A 104 -1.73 4.51 -7.68
C TYR A 104 -2.64 5.01 -6.55
N ILE A 105 -2.21 4.88 -5.29
CA ILE A 105 -2.98 5.36 -4.12
C ILE A 105 -3.17 6.89 -4.16
N ALA A 106 -2.15 7.63 -4.59
CA ALA A 106 -2.26 9.09 -4.75
C ALA A 106 -3.33 9.50 -5.76
N LYS A 107 -3.42 8.79 -6.87
CA LYS A 107 -4.46 9.02 -7.89
C LYS A 107 -5.85 8.71 -7.36
N GLU A 108 -6.00 7.61 -6.60
CA GLU A 108 -7.26 7.21 -5.98
C GLU A 108 -7.73 8.20 -4.90
N THR A 109 -6.80 8.74 -4.12
CA THR A 109 -7.12 9.63 -2.99
C THR A 109 -7.14 11.10 -3.34
N GLY A 110 -6.45 11.51 -4.41
CA GLY A 110 -6.36 12.91 -4.83
C GLY A 110 -5.39 13.75 -4.00
N VAL A 111 -4.39 13.14 -3.30
CA VAL A 111 -3.34 13.90 -2.59
C VAL A 111 -2.56 14.78 -3.56
N SER A 112 -2.14 15.96 -3.08
CA SER A 112 -1.47 16.96 -3.91
C SER A 112 -0.05 16.56 -4.34
N ALA A 113 0.64 15.75 -3.51
CA ALA A 113 2.00 15.27 -3.79
C ALA A 113 2.29 13.95 -3.09
N VAL A 114 3.32 13.24 -3.56
CA VAL A 114 3.80 11.96 -3.02
C VAL A 114 5.30 12.00 -2.81
N ARG A 115 5.77 11.39 -1.73
CA ARG A 115 7.16 11.02 -1.48
C ARG A 115 7.18 9.52 -1.16
N ALA A 116 7.62 8.72 -2.11
CA ALA A 116 7.68 7.27 -2.03
C ALA A 116 9.08 6.76 -1.68
N GLN A 117 9.21 5.46 -1.42
CA GLN A 117 10.47 4.76 -1.13
C GLN A 117 11.26 5.33 0.06
N LEU A 118 10.56 5.95 1.01
CA LEU A 118 11.18 6.55 2.19
C LEU A 118 11.56 5.49 3.21
N LEU A 119 12.78 5.52 3.70
CA LEU A 119 13.14 4.78 4.89
C LEU A 119 12.58 5.51 6.13
N PRO A 120 12.31 4.79 7.24
CA PRO A 120 11.76 5.41 8.45
C PRO A 120 12.55 6.63 8.94
N GLN A 121 13.89 6.58 8.86
CA GLN A 121 14.78 7.68 9.26
C GLN A 121 14.71 8.91 8.34
N ASP A 122 14.25 8.75 7.10
CA ASP A 122 14.21 9.85 6.12
C ASP A 122 12.92 10.68 6.26
N LYS A 123 11.87 10.10 6.83
CA LYS A 123 10.57 10.77 6.95
C LYS A 123 10.66 12.12 7.67
N LEU A 124 11.44 12.22 8.74
CA LEU A 124 11.58 13.46 9.49
C LEU A 124 12.21 14.58 8.65
N SER A 125 13.28 14.29 7.92
CA SER A 125 13.92 15.28 7.03
C SER A 125 12.97 15.72 5.91
N VAL A 126 12.20 14.78 5.35
CA VAL A 126 11.21 15.09 4.31
C VAL A 126 10.10 16.00 4.85
N VAL A 127 9.63 15.80 6.09
CA VAL A 127 8.64 16.70 6.73
C VAL A 127 9.24 18.10 6.93
N GLN A 128 10.51 18.22 7.31
CA GLN A 128 11.20 19.50 7.44
C GLN A 128 11.36 20.22 6.08
N ASP A 129 11.61 19.47 5.01
CA ASP A 129 11.65 20.02 3.64
C ASP A 129 10.27 20.54 3.21
N ILE A 130 9.21 19.76 3.46
CA ILE A 130 7.81 20.15 3.19
C ILE A 130 7.45 21.40 3.97
N ARG A 131 7.82 21.47 5.26
CA ARG A 131 7.61 22.66 6.08
C ARG A 131 8.33 23.89 5.51
N SER A 132 9.53 23.71 5.02
CA SER A 132 10.31 24.81 4.41
C SER A 132 9.71 25.31 3.10
N GLU A 133 9.06 24.40 2.35
CA GLU A 133 8.45 24.69 1.05
C GLU A 133 7.04 25.29 1.19
N TYR A 134 6.20 24.75 2.10
CA TYR A 134 4.77 25.07 2.19
C TYR A 134 4.38 25.80 3.47
N GLY A 135 5.23 25.85 4.48
CA GLY A 135 4.92 26.47 5.78
C GLY A 135 4.55 25.45 6.87
N PRO A 136 3.82 25.89 7.91
CA PRO A 136 3.47 25.03 9.05
C PRO A 136 2.81 23.73 8.61
N THR A 137 3.30 22.60 9.16
CA THR A 137 2.98 21.27 8.68
C THR A 137 2.45 20.39 9.81
N MET A 138 1.29 19.79 9.60
CA MET A 138 0.78 18.70 10.44
C MET A 138 1.23 17.37 9.83
N PHE A 139 1.82 16.51 10.63
CA PHE A 139 2.09 15.12 10.24
C PHE A 139 1.08 14.20 10.93
N VAL A 140 0.47 13.29 10.17
CA VAL A 140 -0.46 12.29 10.69
C VAL A 140 0.10 10.89 10.44
N GLY A 141 0.21 10.09 11.49
CA GLY A 141 0.73 8.72 11.43
C GLY A 141 0.08 7.80 12.46
N ASP A 142 0.34 6.50 12.33
CA ASP A 142 -0.21 5.47 13.22
C ASP A 142 0.84 4.45 13.70
N GLY A 143 2.05 4.49 13.16
CA GLY A 143 3.11 3.54 13.43
C GLY A 143 4.09 3.94 14.53
N ILE A 144 4.75 2.94 15.14
CA ILE A 144 5.86 3.15 16.09
C ILE A 144 6.98 3.97 15.44
N ASN A 145 7.25 3.72 14.16
CA ASN A 145 8.29 4.40 13.39
C ASN A 145 7.96 5.87 13.10
N ASP A 146 6.73 6.29 13.30
CA ASP A 146 6.29 7.66 13.05
C ASP A 146 6.44 8.58 14.27
N ALA A 147 6.68 8.04 15.48
CA ALA A 147 6.83 8.82 16.72
C ALA A 147 7.86 9.96 16.62
N PRO A 148 9.09 9.76 16.05
CA PRO A 148 10.03 10.86 15.87
C PRO A 148 9.54 11.94 14.90
N VAL A 149 8.72 11.58 13.93
CA VAL A 149 8.18 12.51 12.92
C VAL A 149 7.02 13.30 13.52
N LEU A 150 6.15 12.63 14.29
CA LEU A 150 5.07 13.27 15.06
C LEU A 150 5.61 14.35 15.99
N ALA A 151 6.62 14.01 16.77
CA ALA A 151 7.26 14.97 17.69
C ALA A 151 8.05 16.08 16.99
N GLY A 152 8.48 15.89 15.74
CA GLY A 152 9.28 16.84 14.96
C GLY A 152 8.49 17.71 13.98
N ALA A 153 7.20 17.46 13.80
CA ALA A 153 6.29 18.31 13.02
C ALA A 153 5.85 19.54 13.80
N ASP A 154 5.20 20.52 13.15
CA ASP A 154 4.59 21.64 13.88
C ASP A 154 3.35 21.19 14.67
N VAL A 155 2.64 20.19 14.14
CA VAL A 155 1.56 19.48 14.82
C VAL A 155 1.68 18.00 14.48
N GLY A 156 1.81 17.16 15.49
CA GLY A 156 1.77 15.71 15.37
C GLY A 156 0.37 15.17 15.63
N GLY A 157 -0.21 14.46 14.67
CA GLY A 157 -1.52 13.83 14.77
C GLY A 157 -1.40 12.29 14.75
N ALA A 158 -1.84 11.60 15.79
CA ALA A 158 -1.88 10.14 15.80
C ALA A 158 -3.29 9.61 15.62
N MET A 159 -3.42 8.51 14.86
CA MET A 159 -4.67 7.75 14.79
C MET A 159 -4.82 6.94 16.08
N GLY A 160 -6.00 6.99 16.72
CA GLY A 160 -6.26 6.31 17.99
C GLY A 160 -6.23 4.77 17.92
N SER A 161 -6.21 4.21 16.71
CA SER A 161 -5.94 2.79 16.46
C SER A 161 -4.45 2.49 16.26
N GLY A 162 -3.59 3.50 16.34
CA GLY A 162 -2.15 3.38 16.14
C GLY A 162 -1.42 2.83 17.36
N ALA A 163 -0.09 2.74 17.23
CA ALA A 163 0.78 2.27 18.28
C ALA A 163 0.85 3.26 19.46
N ASP A 164 0.98 2.74 20.68
CA ASP A 164 1.07 3.57 21.89
C ASP A 164 2.16 4.65 21.79
N ALA A 165 3.33 4.30 21.23
CA ALA A 165 4.42 5.25 21.03
C ALA A 165 4.06 6.42 20.07
N ALA A 166 3.22 6.19 19.07
CA ALA A 166 2.73 7.25 18.20
C ALA A 166 1.72 8.14 18.94
N ILE A 167 0.85 7.55 19.75
CA ILE A 167 -0.14 8.27 20.56
C ILE A 167 0.57 9.16 21.60
N GLU A 168 1.62 8.66 22.27
CA GLU A 168 2.40 9.41 23.24
C GLU A 168 3.19 10.58 22.64
N ALA A 169 3.61 10.45 21.38
CA ALA A 169 4.40 11.46 20.67
C ALA A 169 3.56 12.55 19.99
N ALA A 170 2.23 12.36 19.90
CA ALA A 170 1.34 13.25 19.15
C ALA A 170 0.78 14.38 20.01
N ASP A 171 0.55 15.54 19.39
CA ASP A 171 -0.17 16.68 20.01
C ASP A 171 -1.70 16.46 19.96
N VAL A 172 -2.18 15.75 18.94
CA VAL A 172 -3.59 15.45 18.72
C VAL A 172 -3.78 13.96 18.48
N VAL A 173 -4.82 13.36 19.07
CA VAL A 173 -5.18 11.96 18.85
C VAL A 173 -6.59 11.87 18.25
N PHE A 174 -6.67 11.28 17.06
CA PHE A 174 -7.93 11.02 16.37
C PHE A 174 -8.52 9.69 16.85
N MET A 175 -9.46 9.74 17.79
CA MET A 175 -10.06 8.54 18.41
C MET A 175 -10.86 7.66 17.44
N ARG A 176 -11.32 8.21 16.34
CA ARG A 176 -11.98 7.45 15.27
C ARG A 176 -10.97 7.19 14.14
N PRO A 177 -10.93 5.97 13.59
CA PRO A 177 -10.03 5.64 12.49
C PRO A 177 -10.57 6.17 11.15
N SER A 178 -10.90 7.47 11.11
CA SER A 178 -11.43 8.17 9.93
C SER A 178 -10.58 9.39 9.62
N LEU A 179 -10.16 9.52 8.37
CA LEU A 179 -9.39 10.67 7.90
C LEU A 179 -10.25 11.93 7.78
N THR A 180 -11.57 11.81 7.63
CA THR A 180 -12.47 12.98 7.60
C THR A 180 -12.43 13.79 8.90
N ALA A 181 -12.07 13.14 10.03
CA ALA A 181 -11.90 13.85 11.30
C ALA A 181 -10.77 14.91 11.24
N ILE A 182 -9.77 14.74 10.36
CA ILE A 182 -8.65 15.67 10.20
C ILE A 182 -9.11 16.98 9.54
N ALA A 183 -10.04 16.90 8.59
CA ALA A 183 -10.56 18.07 7.88
C ALA A 183 -11.48 18.96 8.71
N HIS A 184 -11.87 18.52 9.92
CA HIS A 184 -12.83 19.19 10.81
C HIS A 184 -12.21 19.76 12.09
N ILE A 185 -10.88 19.86 12.18
CA ILE A 185 -10.16 20.47 13.31
C ILE A 185 -9.73 21.91 13.06
#